data_2988db9e9cbd7adb1b100ae187396513
#
_entry.id   2988db9e9cbd7adb1b100ae187396513
#
_cell.length_a   1.000
_cell.length_b   1.000
_cell.length_c   1.000
_cell.angle_alpha   90.00
_cell.angle_beta   90.00
_cell.angle_gamma   90.00
#
_symmetry.space_group_name_H-M   'P 1'
#
loop_
_entity.id
_entity.type
_entity.pdbx_description
1 polymer ?
#
loop_
_entity_poly.entity_id
_entity_poly.type
_entity_poly.pdbx_seq_one_letter_code
_entity_poly.pdbx_strand_id
1 'polypeptide(L)'
;NTSDKNLTVTILDGIQNIMPDGVNSDLQNSASNLVDAYKRNELDVNSGMGIYALSAIIVDKAEPSEALKANVAWSLGLENPTYLVSSLQLNNFRKGKSVTQEEDIKAEKGAYFLSTTLELAPATKTEWTIVADVNQSQSAVVSLMDYIHNQKDLKSLIDKDINLGSKLLIELNSSSDGMQLSADVFRDTRHFANTLFNIMRGGIFDFNYQIEKWDL
;
A
#
# COMPACT_ATOMS: atom_id res chain seq x y z
N ASN A 1 22.39 -10.88 1.04
CA ASN A 1 23.68 -11.13 1.66
C ASN A 1 24.73 -11.42 0.58
N THR A 2 25.63 -10.51 0.34
CA THR A 2 26.73 -10.64 -0.65
C THR A 2 28.03 -11.14 -0.02
N SER A 3 28.05 -11.36 1.30
CA SER A 3 29.24 -11.85 2.01
C SER A 3 29.36 -13.38 1.93
N ASP A 4 30.51 -13.88 2.36
CA ASP A 4 30.82 -15.31 2.48
C ASP A 4 30.42 -15.92 3.85
N LYS A 5 29.75 -15.13 4.71
CA LYS A 5 29.34 -15.52 6.07
C LYS A 5 27.83 -15.44 6.24
N ASN A 6 27.30 -16.24 7.15
CA ASN A 6 25.93 -16.08 7.62
C ASN A 6 25.77 -14.73 8.32
N LEU A 7 24.67 -14.06 8.05
CA LEU A 7 24.28 -12.80 8.69
C LEU A 7 22.93 -12.94 9.34
N THR A 8 22.82 -12.44 10.56
CA THR A 8 21.56 -12.28 11.27
C THR A 8 21.18 -10.80 11.23
N VAL A 9 20.01 -10.48 10.68
CA VAL A 9 19.55 -9.09 10.53
C VAL A 9 18.13 -8.97 11.07
N THR A 10 17.92 -8.12 12.06
CA THR A 10 16.58 -7.75 12.50
C THR A 10 16.10 -6.56 11.70
N ILE A 11 14.96 -6.71 11.06
CA ILE A 11 14.35 -5.68 10.21
C ILE A 11 13.05 -5.15 10.84
N LEU A 12 12.72 -3.92 10.49
CA LEU A 12 11.40 -3.32 10.59
C LEU A 12 11.17 -2.53 9.31
N ASP A 13 10.28 -3.02 8.48
CA ASP A 13 9.96 -2.42 7.18
C ASP A 13 8.46 -2.22 7.03
N GLY A 14 8.04 -1.18 6.29
CA GLY A 14 6.61 -0.93 6.12
C GLY A 14 6.26 0.44 5.60
N ILE A 15 4.97 0.76 5.70
CA ILE A 15 4.35 2.00 5.24
C ILE A 15 3.85 2.80 6.45
N GLN A 16 4.10 4.12 6.43
CA GLN A 16 3.60 5.06 7.44
C GLN A 16 2.49 5.95 6.91
N ASN A 17 1.76 6.58 7.83
CA ASN A 17 0.74 7.57 7.54
C ASN A 17 -0.37 7.03 6.64
N ILE A 18 -0.80 5.80 6.89
CA ILE A 18 -1.97 5.23 6.23
C ILE A 18 -3.20 5.97 6.75
N MET A 19 -3.91 6.61 5.83
CA MET A 19 -5.14 7.33 6.14
C MET A 19 -6.32 6.38 6.02
N PRO A 20 -7.34 6.49 6.89
CA PRO A 20 -8.61 5.80 6.67
C PRO A 20 -9.33 6.33 5.43
N ASP A 21 -10.22 5.53 4.87
CA ASP A 21 -11.09 5.99 3.79
C ASP A 21 -11.92 7.21 4.23
N GLY A 22 -12.18 8.12 3.28
CA GLY A 22 -12.94 9.35 3.53
C GLY A 22 -12.20 10.48 4.22
N VAL A 23 -10.94 10.29 4.62
CA VAL A 23 -10.09 11.35 5.17
C VAL A 23 -9.19 11.90 4.09
N ASN A 24 -9.52 13.07 3.58
CA ASN A 24 -8.66 13.79 2.66
C ASN A 24 -7.61 14.66 3.41
N SER A 25 -6.62 15.15 2.67
CA SER A 25 -5.54 15.97 3.23
C SER A 25 -6.02 17.26 3.89
N ASP A 26 -7.05 17.88 3.34
CA ASP A 26 -7.59 19.15 3.87
C ASP A 26 -8.28 18.93 5.22
N LEU A 27 -9.08 17.89 5.34
CA LEU A 27 -9.70 17.49 6.60
C LEU A 27 -8.65 17.11 7.64
N GLN A 28 -7.63 16.33 7.27
CA GLN A 28 -6.53 15.98 8.17
C GLN A 28 -5.75 17.21 8.64
N ASN A 29 -5.52 18.17 7.76
CA ASN A 29 -4.73 19.37 8.11
C ASN A 29 -5.55 20.36 8.95
N SER A 30 -6.84 20.55 8.67
CA SER A 30 -7.70 21.51 9.37
C SER A 30 -8.23 21.02 10.71
N ALA A 31 -8.43 19.69 10.86
CA ALA A 31 -9.06 19.10 12.02
C ALA A 31 -8.32 17.85 12.54
N SER A 32 -6.99 17.85 12.53
CA SER A 32 -6.15 16.67 12.81
C SER A 32 -6.50 15.96 14.11
N ASN A 33 -6.67 16.68 15.21
CA ASN A 33 -6.98 16.10 16.52
C ASN A 33 -8.36 15.42 16.54
N LEU A 34 -9.34 16.02 15.86
CA LEU A 34 -10.68 15.44 15.73
C LEU A 34 -10.63 14.17 14.88
N VAL A 35 -9.97 14.24 13.72
CA VAL A 35 -9.84 13.09 12.81
C VAL A 35 -9.09 11.95 13.48
N ASP A 36 -7.98 12.25 14.15
CA ASP A 36 -7.18 11.24 14.84
C ASP A 36 -7.99 10.51 15.92
N ALA A 37 -8.87 11.21 16.65
CA ALA A 37 -9.74 10.60 17.66
C ALA A 37 -10.71 9.53 17.11
N TYR A 38 -11.05 9.60 15.82
CA TYR A 38 -11.93 8.62 15.17
C TYR A 38 -11.19 7.50 14.45
N LYS A 39 -9.86 7.57 14.34
CA LYS A 39 -9.08 6.53 13.68
C LYS A 39 -9.05 5.23 14.48
N ARG A 40 -9.17 4.15 13.76
CA ARG A 40 -9.01 2.80 14.26
C ARG A 40 -8.17 1.98 13.30
N ASN A 41 -7.10 1.41 13.82
CA ASN A 41 -6.17 0.56 13.09
C ASN A 41 -6.25 -0.84 13.69
N GLU A 42 -6.71 -1.80 12.93
CA GLU A 42 -6.92 -3.18 13.37
C GLU A 42 -6.02 -4.13 12.58
N LEU A 43 -5.62 -5.21 13.22
CA LEU A 43 -4.93 -6.32 12.58
C LEU A 43 -5.83 -7.55 12.58
N ASP A 44 -6.11 -8.11 11.41
CA ASP A 44 -6.56 -9.50 11.35
C ASP A 44 -5.34 -10.42 11.46
N VAL A 45 -5.20 -11.07 12.60
CA VAL A 45 -4.03 -11.90 12.93
C VAL A 45 -3.89 -13.09 11.98
N ASN A 46 -5.01 -13.63 11.48
CA ASN A 46 -5.00 -14.84 10.65
C ASN A 46 -4.45 -14.59 9.24
N SER A 47 -4.81 -13.46 8.64
CA SER A 47 -4.32 -13.06 7.31
C SER A 47 -3.11 -12.12 7.37
N GLY A 48 -2.79 -11.56 8.54
CA GLY A 48 -1.78 -10.52 8.69
C GLY A 48 -2.18 -9.17 8.06
N MET A 49 -3.48 -8.96 7.83
CA MET A 49 -4.00 -7.74 7.21
C MET A 49 -4.22 -6.63 8.23
N GLY A 50 -3.62 -5.46 7.99
CA GLY A 50 -3.95 -4.21 8.67
C GLY A 50 -5.17 -3.55 8.02
N ILE A 51 -6.13 -3.12 8.84
CA ILE A 51 -7.39 -2.49 8.43
C ILE A 51 -7.43 -1.10 9.06
N TYR A 52 -7.60 -0.08 8.23
CA TYR A 52 -7.57 1.33 8.62
C TYR A 52 -8.89 1.98 8.29
N ALA A 53 -9.68 2.27 9.32
CA ALA A 53 -11.02 2.84 9.20
C ALA A 53 -11.23 3.99 10.19
N LEU A 54 -12.31 4.72 10.00
CA LEU A 54 -12.88 5.58 11.03
C LEU A 54 -13.89 4.78 11.86
N SER A 55 -13.95 5.00 13.16
CA SER A 55 -14.98 4.42 14.03
C SER A 55 -16.39 4.98 13.72
N ALA A 56 -16.45 6.19 13.14
CA ALA A 56 -17.64 6.82 12.61
C ALA A 56 -17.24 7.85 11.55
N ILE A 57 -18.15 8.14 10.60
CA ILE A 57 -17.96 9.23 9.64
C ILE A 57 -18.07 10.56 10.36
N ILE A 58 -17.12 11.46 10.12
CA ILE A 58 -17.12 12.81 10.69
C ILE A 58 -18.08 13.66 9.86
N VAL A 59 -19.30 13.86 10.36
CA VAL A 59 -20.33 14.68 9.72
C VAL A 59 -20.95 15.64 10.75
N ASP A 60 -21.28 16.83 10.29
CA ASP A 60 -21.98 17.84 11.09
C ASP A 60 -23.51 17.59 11.09
N LYS A 61 -23.89 16.37 11.44
CA LYS A 61 -25.30 15.93 11.51
C LYS A 61 -25.52 15.08 12.75
N ALA A 62 -26.69 15.20 13.35
CA ALA A 62 -27.09 14.43 14.53
C ALA A 62 -27.48 12.97 14.22
N GLU A 63 -27.08 12.43 13.08
CA GLU A 63 -27.40 11.07 12.66
C GLU A 63 -26.20 10.16 12.92
N PRO A 64 -26.39 8.92 13.40
CA PRO A 64 -25.31 7.95 13.50
C PRO A 64 -24.80 7.62 12.10
N SER A 65 -23.51 7.80 11.90
CA SER A 65 -22.84 7.57 10.61
C SER A 65 -21.77 6.51 10.78
N GLU A 66 -21.99 5.32 10.24
CA GLU A 66 -21.01 4.26 10.24
C GLU A 66 -20.02 4.44 9.10
N ALA A 67 -18.74 4.24 9.37
CA ALA A 67 -17.73 4.12 8.32
C ALA A 67 -17.85 2.73 7.71
N LEU A 68 -18.34 2.66 6.47
CA LEU A 68 -18.58 1.40 5.76
C LEU A 68 -17.41 0.95 4.88
N LYS A 69 -16.32 1.74 4.87
CA LYS A 69 -15.16 1.52 4.04
C LYS A 69 -13.88 1.61 4.84
N ALA A 70 -12.87 0.89 4.39
CA ALA A 70 -11.54 0.89 4.98
C ALA A 70 -10.46 0.93 3.90
N ASN A 71 -9.28 1.35 4.28
CA ASN A 71 -8.05 1.08 3.54
C ASN A 71 -7.35 -0.10 4.21
N VAL A 72 -6.68 -0.93 3.43
CA VAL A 72 -6.05 -2.16 3.94
C VAL A 72 -4.60 -2.25 3.49
N ALA A 73 -3.79 -2.94 4.27
CA ALA A 73 -2.44 -3.34 3.88
C ALA A 73 -2.17 -4.76 4.38
N TRP A 74 -1.47 -5.55 3.58
CA TRP A 74 -1.08 -6.90 3.92
C TRP A 74 0.26 -7.25 3.28
N SER A 75 0.82 -8.39 3.60
CA SER A 75 2.17 -8.74 3.13
C SER A 75 2.33 -10.22 2.87
N LEU A 76 3.37 -10.55 2.12
CA LEU A 76 3.80 -11.92 1.88
C LEU A 76 5.34 -11.98 1.74
N GLY A 77 5.89 -13.17 1.95
CA GLY A 77 7.32 -13.44 1.76
C GLY A 77 8.14 -13.47 3.06
N LEU A 78 7.56 -13.06 4.19
CA LEU A 78 8.18 -13.24 5.51
C LEU A 78 7.43 -14.32 6.31
N GLU A 79 8.16 -15.14 7.03
CA GLU A 79 7.59 -16.13 7.91
C GLU A 79 7.30 -15.52 9.28
N ASN A 80 6.04 -15.59 9.72
CA ASN A 80 5.55 -15.15 11.03
C ASN A 80 6.14 -13.80 11.53
N PRO A 81 6.04 -12.72 10.74
CA PRO A 81 6.51 -11.43 11.20
C PRO A 81 5.64 -10.90 12.34
N THR A 82 6.20 -10.07 13.20
CA THR A 82 5.45 -9.25 14.14
C THR A 82 4.87 -8.07 13.39
N TYR A 83 3.57 -7.86 13.47
CA TYR A 83 2.86 -6.78 12.79
C TYR A 83 2.65 -5.59 13.71
N LEU A 84 2.88 -4.37 13.19
CA LEU A 84 2.49 -3.13 13.85
C LEU A 84 1.53 -2.38 12.94
N VAL A 85 0.44 -1.88 13.51
CA VAL A 85 -0.57 -1.08 12.79
C VAL A 85 -0.51 0.40 13.14
N SER A 86 0.54 0.81 13.86
CA SER A 86 0.86 2.18 14.22
C SER A 86 2.35 2.47 14.18
N SER A 87 2.74 3.73 14.38
CA SER A 87 4.14 4.14 14.50
C SER A 87 4.65 4.22 15.94
N LEU A 88 3.86 3.83 16.92
CA LEU A 88 4.17 4.02 18.36
C LEU A 88 5.47 3.35 18.79
N GLN A 89 5.80 2.19 18.21
CA GLN A 89 6.96 1.40 18.62
C GLN A 89 8.23 1.66 17.78
N LEU A 90 8.18 2.52 16.75
CA LEU A 90 9.35 2.80 15.90
C LEU A 90 10.57 3.28 16.67
N ASN A 91 10.37 4.16 17.66
CA ASN A 91 11.47 4.67 18.47
C ASN A 91 12.07 3.61 19.38
N ASN A 92 11.29 2.62 19.79
CA ASN A 92 11.79 1.47 20.55
C ASN A 92 12.68 0.61 19.67
N PHE A 93 12.24 0.30 18.45
CA PHE A 93 13.04 -0.44 17.49
C PHE A 93 14.36 0.27 17.15
N ARG A 94 14.32 1.57 16.87
CA ARG A 94 15.53 2.39 16.62
C ARG A 94 16.53 2.39 17.77
N LYS A 95 16.07 2.16 18.99
CA LYS A 95 16.90 2.02 20.19
C LYS A 95 17.35 0.57 20.44
N GLY A 96 17.13 -0.34 19.50
CA GLY A 96 17.48 -1.75 19.63
C GLY A 96 16.60 -2.55 20.57
N LYS A 97 15.41 -2.03 20.92
CA LYS A 97 14.44 -2.75 21.73
C LYS A 97 13.53 -3.61 20.85
N SER A 98 13.06 -4.73 21.39
CA SER A 98 12.04 -5.56 20.73
C SER A 98 10.73 -4.78 20.59
N VAL A 99 9.97 -5.13 19.54
CA VAL A 99 8.60 -4.67 19.34
C VAL A 99 7.63 -5.82 19.58
N THR A 100 6.40 -5.48 19.94
CA THR A 100 5.32 -6.44 20.18
C THR A 100 4.19 -6.19 19.22
N GLN A 101 3.48 -7.25 18.82
CA GLN A 101 2.36 -7.16 17.89
C GLN A 101 1.28 -6.20 18.39
N GLU A 102 0.74 -5.44 17.44
CA GLU A 102 -0.38 -4.54 17.67
C GLU A 102 -1.61 -5.10 16.96
N GLU A 103 -2.76 -5.15 17.65
CA GLU A 103 -3.99 -5.75 17.12
C GLU A 103 -5.14 -4.75 16.97
N ASP A 104 -5.29 -3.80 17.91
CA ASP A 104 -6.33 -2.75 17.88
C ASP A 104 -5.77 -1.47 18.48
N ILE A 105 -5.42 -0.52 17.63
CA ILE A 105 -4.88 0.78 18.02
C ILE A 105 -5.89 1.86 17.63
N LYS A 106 -6.29 2.67 18.61
CA LYS A 106 -7.28 3.74 18.45
C LYS A 106 -6.62 5.09 18.60
N ALA A 107 -7.21 6.09 17.94
CA ALA A 107 -6.81 7.48 18.01
C ALA A 107 -5.36 7.76 17.58
N GLU A 108 -4.79 6.91 16.74
CA GLU A 108 -3.42 7.02 16.23
C GLU A 108 -3.38 6.96 14.71
N LYS A 109 -2.36 7.58 14.13
CA LYS A 109 -2.09 7.49 12.69
C LYS A 109 -1.78 6.05 12.30
N GLY A 110 -2.40 5.59 11.22
CA GLY A 110 -2.18 4.26 10.68
C GLY A 110 -0.75 4.07 10.15
N ALA A 111 -0.23 2.90 10.35
CA ALA A 111 0.99 2.41 9.71
C ALA A 111 0.89 0.89 9.56
N TYR A 112 1.65 0.31 8.66
CA TYR A 112 1.76 -1.13 8.51
C TYR A 112 3.24 -1.50 8.50
N PHE A 113 3.71 -2.14 9.55
CA PHE A 113 5.09 -2.58 9.66
C PHE A 113 5.18 -4.07 9.93
N LEU A 114 6.22 -4.65 9.38
CA LEU A 114 6.66 -6.03 9.56
C LEU A 114 7.99 -6.02 10.29
N SER A 115 8.07 -6.73 11.40
CA SER A 115 9.34 -6.92 12.12
C SER A 115 9.65 -8.41 12.23
N THR A 116 10.84 -8.78 11.83
CA THR A 116 11.36 -10.15 11.95
C THR A 116 12.88 -10.16 11.99
N THR A 117 13.44 -11.27 12.41
CA THR A 117 14.89 -11.53 12.32
C THR A 117 15.15 -12.52 11.22
N LEU A 118 15.97 -12.13 10.27
CA LEU A 118 16.34 -12.91 9.08
C LEU A 118 17.71 -13.54 9.27
N GLU A 119 17.79 -14.84 9.03
CA GLU A 119 19.06 -15.57 8.91
C GLU A 119 19.41 -15.70 7.42
N LEU A 120 20.40 -14.96 6.99
CA LEU A 120 20.83 -14.90 5.59
C LEU A 120 22.10 -15.68 5.37
N ALA A 121 22.02 -16.82 4.71
CA ALA A 121 23.18 -17.58 4.27
C ALA A 121 24.04 -16.78 3.24
N PRO A 122 25.32 -17.18 3.02
CA PRO A 122 26.15 -16.57 2.00
C PRO A 122 25.49 -16.56 0.62
N ALA A 123 25.65 -15.48 -0.11
CA ALA A 123 25.13 -15.30 -1.47
C ALA A 123 23.61 -15.58 -1.63
N THR A 124 22.82 -15.37 -0.57
CA THR A 124 21.37 -15.50 -0.60
C THR A 124 20.65 -14.17 -0.55
N LYS A 125 19.40 -14.15 -1.01
CA LYS A 125 18.47 -13.02 -0.87
C LYS A 125 17.15 -13.48 -0.31
N THR A 126 16.50 -12.60 0.43
CA THR A 126 15.12 -12.73 0.87
C THR A 126 14.33 -11.54 0.34
N GLU A 127 13.15 -11.79 -0.15
CA GLU A 127 12.26 -10.77 -0.72
C GLU A 127 10.89 -10.89 -0.05
N TRP A 128 10.28 -9.75 0.22
CA TRP A 128 8.89 -9.66 0.68
C TRP A 128 8.18 -8.54 -0.06
N THR A 129 6.87 -8.62 -0.05
CA THR A 129 6.01 -7.65 -0.73
C THR A 129 4.97 -7.14 0.25
N ILE A 130 4.74 -5.83 0.27
CA ILE A 130 3.64 -5.18 0.96
C ILE A 130 2.66 -4.72 -0.11
N VAL A 131 1.40 -5.10 0.06
CA VAL A 131 0.29 -4.73 -0.81
C VAL A 131 -0.65 -3.81 -0.02
N ALA A 132 -1.05 -2.71 -0.63
CA ALA A 132 -2.03 -1.79 -0.04
C ALA A 132 -3.16 -1.55 -1.04
N ASP A 133 -4.38 -1.47 -0.51
CA ASP A 133 -5.56 -1.17 -1.30
C ASP A 133 -6.46 -0.18 -0.56
N VAL A 134 -7.23 0.61 -1.29
CA VAL A 134 -8.01 1.72 -0.75
C VAL A 134 -9.50 1.53 -1.06
N ASN A 135 -10.35 2.22 -0.28
CA ASN A 135 -11.79 2.30 -0.55
C ASN A 135 -12.49 0.93 -0.56
N GLN A 136 -12.06 0.00 0.30
CA GLN A 136 -12.61 -1.34 0.39
C GLN A 136 -13.89 -1.36 1.24
N SER A 137 -14.96 -1.96 0.72
CA SER A 137 -16.17 -2.23 1.51
C SER A 137 -15.91 -3.33 2.54
N GLN A 138 -16.75 -3.42 3.57
CA GLN A 138 -16.64 -4.48 4.58
C GLN A 138 -16.67 -5.89 3.94
N SER A 139 -17.52 -6.12 2.95
CA SER A 139 -17.59 -7.41 2.25
C SER A 139 -16.31 -7.68 1.42
N ALA A 140 -15.72 -6.64 0.82
CA ALA A 140 -14.47 -6.78 0.08
C ALA A 140 -13.31 -7.12 1.02
N VAL A 141 -13.24 -6.48 2.20
CA VAL A 141 -12.22 -6.78 3.23
C VAL A 141 -12.33 -8.25 3.66
N VAL A 142 -13.53 -8.73 4.02
CA VAL A 142 -13.74 -10.14 4.42
C VAL A 142 -13.34 -11.10 3.30
N SER A 143 -13.77 -10.82 2.07
CA SER A 143 -13.40 -11.66 0.91
C SER A 143 -11.90 -11.69 0.66
N LEU A 144 -11.21 -10.56 0.87
CA LEU A 144 -9.76 -10.47 0.71
C LEU A 144 -9.03 -11.23 1.83
N MET A 145 -9.49 -11.16 3.08
CA MET A 145 -8.96 -11.96 4.18
C MET A 145 -9.06 -13.45 3.90
N ASP A 146 -10.24 -13.91 3.48
CA ASP A 146 -10.46 -15.31 3.08
C ASP A 146 -9.59 -15.71 1.89
N TYR A 147 -9.42 -14.82 0.92
CA TYR A 147 -8.59 -15.05 -0.24
C TYR A 147 -7.11 -15.22 0.16
N ILE A 148 -6.58 -14.31 0.97
CA ILE A 148 -5.18 -14.37 1.46
C ILE A 148 -4.96 -15.67 2.25
N HIS A 149 -5.89 -16.03 3.12
CA HIS A 149 -5.78 -17.23 3.96
C HIS A 149 -5.79 -18.54 3.16
N ASN A 150 -6.59 -18.59 2.09
CA ASN A 150 -6.83 -19.85 1.34
C ASN A 150 -5.94 -20.02 0.11
N GLN A 151 -5.28 -18.98 -0.38
CA GLN A 151 -4.45 -19.05 -1.59
C GLN A 151 -3.03 -19.52 -1.28
N LYS A 152 -2.59 -20.56 -2.01
CA LYS A 152 -1.24 -21.13 -1.84
C LYS A 152 -0.16 -20.44 -2.66
N ASP A 153 -0.53 -19.67 -3.71
CA ASP A 153 0.42 -19.08 -4.66
C ASP A 153 0.15 -17.57 -4.87
N LEU A 154 0.01 -16.86 -3.77
CA LEU A 154 -0.22 -15.41 -3.76
C LEU A 154 0.90 -14.66 -4.50
N LYS A 155 2.16 -15.09 -4.35
CA LYS A 155 3.28 -14.43 -5.02
C LYS A 155 3.14 -14.44 -6.53
N SER A 156 2.83 -15.57 -7.14
CA SER A 156 2.66 -15.68 -8.59
C SER A 156 1.47 -14.83 -9.09
N LEU A 157 0.41 -14.72 -8.29
CA LEU A 157 -0.74 -13.89 -8.63
C LEU A 157 -0.37 -12.40 -8.63
N ILE A 158 0.35 -11.93 -7.62
CA ILE A 158 0.84 -10.56 -7.54
C ILE A 158 1.83 -10.27 -8.67
N ASP A 159 2.78 -11.16 -8.93
CA ASP A 159 3.74 -10.98 -10.03
C ASP A 159 3.04 -10.86 -11.38
N LYS A 160 1.96 -11.62 -11.60
CA LYS A 160 1.13 -11.51 -12.82
C LYS A 160 0.40 -10.18 -12.88
N ASP A 161 -0.16 -9.70 -11.76
CA ASP A 161 -0.87 -8.43 -11.71
C ASP A 161 0.07 -7.25 -11.95
N ILE A 162 1.26 -7.26 -11.34
CA ILE A 162 2.31 -6.26 -11.58
C ILE A 162 2.72 -6.24 -13.06
N ASN A 163 2.90 -7.41 -13.67
CA ASN A 163 3.26 -7.51 -15.09
C ASN A 163 2.12 -7.00 -15.99
N LEU A 164 0.87 -7.32 -15.66
CA LEU A 164 -0.29 -6.81 -16.37
C LEU A 164 -0.39 -5.28 -16.24
N GLY A 165 -0.26 -4.74 -15.04
CA GLY A 165 -0.26 -3.28 -14.79
C GLY A 165 0.84 -2.56 -15.55
N SER A 166 2.06 -3.12 -15.57
CA SER A 166 3.17 -2.59 -16.35
C SER A 166 2.87 -2.59 -17.85
N LYS A 167 2.29 -3.67 -18.37
CA LYS A 167 1.89 -3.78 -19.78
C LYS A 167 0.82 -2.75 -20.14
N LEU A 168 -0.22 -2.63 -19.33
CA LEU A 168 -1.29 -1.65 -19.54
C LEU A 168 -0.77 -0.21 -19.50
N LEU A 169 0.18 0.09 -18.59
CA LEU A 169 0.82 1.41 -18.54
C LEU A 169 1.61 1.72 -19.81
N ILE A 170 2.36 0.74 -20.35
CA ILE A 170 3.08 0.88 -21.61
C ILE A 170 2.10 1.09 -22.76
N GLU A 171 1.03 0.32 -22.84
CA GLU A 171 -0.01 0.44 -23.86
C GLU A 171 -0.68 1.82 -23.83
N LEU A 172 -1.07 2.30 -22.66
CA LEU A 172 -1.65 3.63 -22.47
C LEU A 172 -0.70 4.73 -22.95
N ASN A 173 0.55 4.68 -22.53
CA ASN A 173 1.52 5.72 -22.85
C ASN A 173 1.92 5.69 -24.34
N SER A 174 2.03 4.50 -24.93
CA SER A 174 2.33 4.35 -26.36
C SER A 174 1.20 4.81 -27.28
N SER A 175 -0.06 4.68 -26.83
CA SER A 175 -1.22 5.20 -27.58
C SER A 175 -1.20 6.74 -27.73
N SER A 176 -0.44 7.42 -26.89
CA SER A 176 -0.24 8.88 -26.89
C SER A 176 1.18 9.27 -27.35
N ASP A 177 1.83 8.44 -28.16
CA ASP A 177 3.19 8.64 -28.67
C ASP A 177 4.27 8.82 -27.59
N GLY A 178 4.07 8.22 -26.44
CA GLY A 178 4.99 8.29 -25.30
C GLY A 178 6.18 7.35 -25.37
N MET A 179 6.20 6.43 -26.34
CA MET A 179 7.30 5.49 -26.51
C MET A 179 8.30 5.99 -27.54
N GLN A 180 9.55 6.11 -27.14
CA GLN A 180 10.70 6.34 -28.01
C GLN A 180 11.74 5.26 -27.81
N LEU A 181 12.41 4.88 -28.88
CA LEU A 181 13.53 3.94 -28.86
C LEU A 181 14.72 4.60 -29.54
N SER A 182 15.63 5.12 -28.77
CA SER A 182 16.85 5.76 -29.23
C SER A 182 18.08 5.15 -28.57
N ALA A 183 19.27 5.62 -28.95
CA ALA A 183 20.52 5.24 -28.29
C ALA A 183 20.68 5.88 -26.88
N ASP A 184 19.82 6.83 -26.52
CA ASP A 184 19.84 7.54 -25.23
C ASP A 184 18.67 7.12 -24.34
N VAL A 185 18.92 6.14 -23.48
CA VAL A 185 17.92 5.60 -22.53
C VAL A 185 17.36 6.69 -21.59
N PHE A 186 18.16 7.68 -21.19
CA PHE A 186 17.67 8.76 -20.33
C PHE A 186 16.70 9.69 -21.05
N ARG A 187 16.93 9.93 -22.32
CA ARG A 187 16.01 10.70 -23.16
C ARG A 187 14.69 9.97 -23.33
N ASP A 188 14.74 8.68 -23.66
CA ASP A 188 13.57 7.83 -23.84
C ASP A 188 12.73 7.76 -22.55
N THR A 189 13.40 7.55 -21.39
CA THR A 189 12.76 7.54 -20.08
C THR A 189 12.10 8.88 -19.74
N ARG A 190 12.75 10.01 -20.03
CA ARG A 190 12.16 11.34 -19.81
C ARG A 190 10.95 11.58 -20.70
N HIS A 191 11.00 11.14 -21.96
CA HIS A 191 9.87 11.28 -22.86
C HIS A 191 8.68 10.46 -22.37
N PHE A 192 8.89 9.20 -21.99
CA PHE A 192 7.87 8.35 -21.40
C PHE A 192 7.24 9.01 -20.16
N ALA A 193 8.06 9.44 -19.21
CA ALA A 193 7.59 10.06 -17.97
C ALA A 193 6.83 11.37 -18.23
N ASN A 194 7.29 12.19 -19.17
CA ASN A 194 6.63 13.46 -19.49
C ASN A 194 5.27 13.23 -20.17
N THR A 195 5.18 12.29 -21.11
CA THR A 195 3.92 11.93 -21.77
C THR A 195 2.92 11.39 -20.74
N LEU A 196 3.32 10.44 -19.90
CA LEU A 196 2.48 9.89 -18.84
C LEU A 196 1.98 10.98 -17.89
N PHE A 197 2.86 11.87 -17.46
CA PHE A 197 2.50 12.99 -16.60
C PHE A 197 1.45 13.92 -17.24
N ASN A 198 1.57 14.17 -18.53
CA ASN A 198 0.60 15.01 -19.24
C ASN A 198 -0.74 14.28 -19.47
N ILE A 199 -0.75 12.97 -19.69
CA ILE A 199 -1.98 12.15 -19.72
C ILE A 199 -2.69 12.27 -18.37
N MET A 200 -1.98 12.04 -17.26
CA MET A 200 -2.54 12.11 -15.90
C MET A 200 -3.11 13.50 -15.53
N ARG A 201 -2.61 14.56 -16.15
CA ARG A 201 -3.11 15.93 -15.94
C ARG A 201 -4.21 16.34 -16.91
N GLY A 202 -4.60 15.49 -17.85
CA GLY A 202 -5.55 15.81 -18.90
C GLY A 202 -5.01 16.73 -19.99
N GLY A 203 -3.69 16.93 -20.08
CA GLY A 203 -3.04 17.73 -21.11
C GLY A 203 -2.79 16.98 -22.42
N ILE A 204 -2.79 15.66 -22.36
CA ILE A 204 -2.72 14.76 -23.53
C ILE A 204 -3.83 13.73 -23.34
N PHE A 205 -4.67 13.58 -24.36
CA PHE A 205 -5.64 12.49 -24.38
C PHE A 205 -4.96 11.22 -24.87
N ASP A 206 -5.26 10.10 -24.26
CA ASP A 206 -4.91 8.79 -24.77
C ASP A 206 -5.65 8.51 -26.11
N PHE A 207 -5.30 7.45 -26.79
CA PHE A 207 -5.88 7.08 -28.09
C PHE A 207 -5.83 8.19 -29.15
N ASN A 208 -4.78 9.00 -29.19
CA ASN A 208 -4.60 10.08 -30.20
C ASN A 208 -5.78 11.06 -30.26
N TYR A 209 -6.30 11.49 -29.14
CA TYR A 209 -7.43 12.43 -29.04
C TYR A 209 -8.75 11.88 -29.60
N GLN A 210 -8.92 10.58 -29.68
CA GLN A 210 -10.21 9.96 -29.99
C GLN A 210 -11.07 9.91 -28.74
N ILE A 211 -12.28 10.39 -28.85
CA ILE A 211 -13.28 10.37 -27.77
C ILE A 211 -14.39 9.41 -28.19
N GLU A 212 -14.70 8.45 -27.36
CA GLU A 212 -15.76 7.50 -27.62
C GLU A 212 -17.15 8.17 -27.45
N LYS A 213 -18.11 7.72 -28.25
CA LYS A 213 -19.44 8.34 -28.28
C LYS A 213 -20.15 8.37 -26.91
N TRP A 214 -19.86 7.40 -26.05
CA TRP A 214 -20.44 7.32 -24.69
C TRP A 214 -19.69 8.15 -23.65
N ASP A 215 -18.60 8.81 -24.01
CA ASP A 215 -17.88 9.76 -23.14
C ASP A 215 -18.44 11.18 -23.24
N LEU A 216 -19.41 11.39 -24.10
CA LEU A 216 -20.15 12.65 -24.32
C LEU A 216 -21.52 12.58 -23.64
#